data_77b788a5188a6bd1253618920ab8e8b7
#
_entry.id   77b788a5188a6bd1253618920ab8e8b7
#
_cell.length_a   1.000
_cell.length_b   1.000
_cell.length_c   1.000
_cell.angle_alpha   90.00
_cell.angle_beta   90.00
_cell.angle_gamma   90.00
#
_symmetry.space_group_name_H-M   'P 1'
#
loop_
_entity.id
_entity.type
_entity.pdbx_description
1 polymer ?
#
loop_
_entity_poly.entity_id
_entity_poly.type
_entity_poly.pdbx_seq_one_letter_code
_entity_poly.pdbx_strand_id
1 'polypeptide(L)'
;MKKLYVAVGGIVCRLVKKLSNSKEDNSSRYLYFDTDVSSEDYLYDDSDIRFVFRDYPYGTGCLRSLGRDMFRTYLYSGEIPFVVDEFFNTEELQLRLITTAFGGFGSAVVFELADFLTANIFKKTFGQIAIDVQIIAFDVKQFEYLFANNEALSSAHSINTLDFINEYAFRCSKRTKFFPQSKLCVARVLNEEYKELYKFIDLPFNTVEQYDVKEEYEKSVKIDERDVFISYSSVDQQIADLLVKRLRSKGIGVWIASDSMKSGPYAGQIVKAIRNAKVFIVILSKNSIRSPHVRTEINNAFNRINDGMVLMPILIEDTVLDDIEMIEYSKVDLFSNQLLCTVKSLIEQK
;
A
#
# COMPACT_ATOMS: atom_id res chain seq x y z
N MET A 1 -28.44 -11.08 -11.61
CA MET A 1 -27.03 -10.75 -11.27
C MET A 1 -27.00 -10.29 -9.83
N LYS A 2 -26.23 -10.95 -8.97
CA LYS A 2 -25.98 -10.52 -7.57
C LYS A 2 -24.77 -9.60 -7.51
N LYS A 3 -24.74 -8.71 -6.51
CA LYS A 3 -23.63 -7.77 -6.32
C LYS A 3 -22.97 -8.00 -4.97
N LEU A 4 -21.64 -8.08 -4.98
CA LEU A 4 -20.80 -8.10 -3.79
C LEU A 4 -19.94 -6.83 -3.76
N TYR A 5 -20.24 -5.95 -2.81
CA TYR A 5 -19.48 -4.75 -2.55
C TYR A 5 -18.43 -5.03 -1.48
N VAL A 6 -17.19 -4.71 -1.79
CA VAL A 6 -16.04 -4.94 -0.90
C VAL A 6 -15.33 -3.61 -0.66
N ALA A 7 -15.52 -3.05 0.51
CA ALA A 7 -14.88 -1.82 0.93
C ALA A 7 -13.51 -2.11 1.53
N VAL A 8 -12.46 -1.41 1.08
CA VAL A 8 -11.10 -1.62 1.55
C VAL A 8 -10.47 -0.30 2.00
N GLY A 9 -10.32 -0.12 3.29
CA GLY A 9 -9.79 1.07 3.96
C GLY A 9 -10.87 1.95 4.59
N GLY A 10 -10.55 2.61 5.71
CA GLY A 10 -11.51 3.26 6.60
C GLY A 10 -12.44 4.30 5.96
N ILE A 11 -11.88 5.19 5.12
CA ILE A 11 -12.69 6.21 4.42
C ILE A 11 -13.77 5.53 3.56
N VAL A 12 -13.41 4.49 2.84
CA VAL A 12 -14.29 3.81 1.90
C VAL A 12 -15.28 2.91 2.63
N CYS A 13 -14.87 2.27 3.72
CA CYS A 13 -15.78 1.49 4.56
C CYS A 13 -16.98 2.33 5.01
N ARG A 14 -16.76 3.57 5.43
CA ARG A 14 -17.82 4.51 5.80
C ARG A 14 -18.75 4.87 4.64
N LEU A 15 -18.19 5.07 3.45
CA LEU A 15 -18.99 5.37 2.25
C LEU A 15 -19.88 4.19 1.85
N VAL A 16 -19.31 2.99 1.84
CA VAL A 16 -20.06 1.77 1.48
C VAL A 16 -21.12 1.44 2.53
N LYS A 17 -20.84 1.69 3.83
CA LYS A 17 -21.84 1.53 4.88
C LYS A 17 -23.03 2.49 4.69
N LYS A 18 -22.79 3.74 4.30
CA LYS A 18 -23.88 4.68 3.95
C LYS A 18 -24.71 4.17 2.77
N LEU A 19 -24.06 3.59 1.76
CA LEU A 19 -24.75 2.97 0.63
C LEU A 19 -25.63 1.81 1.12
N SER A 20 -25.08 0.89 1.92
CA SER A 20 -25.85 -0.27 2.42
C SER A 20 -27.07 0.16 3.22
N ASN A 21 -26.94 1.17 4.08
CA ASN A 21 -28.05 1.71 4.87
C ASN A 21 -29.13 2.42 4.03
N SER A 22 -28.76 2.88 2.83
CA SER A 22 -29.71 3.57 1.91
C SER A 22 -30.47 2.62 1.00
N LYS A 23 -30.12 1.33 1.00
CA LYS A 23 -30.71 0.32 0.10
C LYS A 23 -31.38 -0.81 0.87
N GLU A 24 -32.63 -1.02 0.59
CA GLU A 24 -33.36 -2.22 0.94
C GLU A 24 -33.30 -3.23 -0.25
N ASP A 25 -32.09 -3.78 -0.49
CA ASP A 25 -31.85 -4.67 -1.62
C ASP A 25 -31.27 -6.00 -1.16
N ASN A 26 -32.05 -7.07 -1.28
CA ASN A 26 -31.62 -8.43 -0.96
C ASN A 26 -30.65 -9.05 -2.00
N SER A 27 -30.42 -8.38 -3.14
CA SER A 27 -29.50 -8.84 -4.18
C SER A 27 -28.05 -8.41 -3.95
N SER A 28 -27.81 -7.52 -2.99
CA SER A 28 -26.50 -6.97 -2.65
C SER A 28 -26.00 -7.46 -1.29
N ARG A 29 -24.70 -7.64 -1.18
CA ARG A 29 -24.00 -7.92 0.07
C ARG A 29 -22.78 -7.01 0.19
N TYR A 30 -22.33 -6.81 1.44
CA TYR A 30 -21.30 -5.83 1.77
C TYR A 30 -20.25 -6.46 2.68
N LEU A 31 -18.98 -6.30 2.32
CA LEU A 31 -17.82 -6.69 3.12
C LEU A 31 -16.95 -5.47 3.40
N TYR A 32 -16.42 -5.39 4.61
CA TYR A 32 -15.62 -4.24 5.06
C TYR A 32 -14.26 -4.72 5.56
N PHE A 33 -13.19 -4.19 4.97
CA PHE A 33 -11.80 -4.45 5.35
C PHE A 33 -11.16 -3.15 5.82
N ASP A 34 -10.91 -3.04 7.10
CA ASP A 34 -10.44 -1.80 7.72
C ASP A 34 -9.25 -2.02 8.67
N THR A 35 -8.43 -0.97 8.83
CA THR A 35 -7.36 -0.91 9.82
C THR A 35 -7.69 0.05 10.96
N ASP A 36 -8.76 0.83 10.82
CA ASP A 36 -9.14 1.84 11.80
C ASP A 36 -10.01 1.22 12.90
N VAL A 37 -9.51 1.27 14.13
CA VAL A 37 -10.22 0.84 15.35
C VAL A 37 -10.92 2.04 16.00
N SER A 38 -11.06 3.15 15.25
CA SER A 38 -11.56 4.40 15.80
C SER A 38 -13.02 4.32 16.27
N SER A 39 -13.43 5.36 16.96
CA SER A 39 -14.71 5.61 17.59
C SER A 39 -15.98 5.44 16.73
N GLU A 40 -15.84 4.95 15.51
CA GLU A 40 -16.98 4.78 14.58
C GLU A 40 -17.50 3.34 14.51
N ASP A 41 -17.15 2.48 15.48
CA ASP A 41 -17.74 1.13 15.61
C ASP A 41 -19.28 1.17 15.71
N TYR A 42 -19.85 2.28 16.17
CA TYR A 42 -21.30 2.50 16.23
C TYR A 42 -21.98 2.58 14.85
N LEU A 43 -21.23 2.74 13.77
CA LEU A 43 -21.79 2.74 12.42
C LEU A 43 -22.18 1.34 11.91
N TYR A 44 -21.61 0.32 12.54
CA TYR A 44 -21.79 -1.08 12.13
C TYR A 44 -22.67 -1.82 13.15
N ASP A 45 -23.45 -2.75 12.65
CA ASP A 45 -24.26 -3.64 13.47
C ASP A 45 -23.77 -5.09 13.39
N ASP A 46 -24.34 -5.98 14.20
CA ASP A 46 -23.92 -7.39 14.30
C ASP A 46 -24.14 -8.17 12.99
N SER A 47 -24.90 -7.64 12.05
CA SER A 47 -25.13 -8.24 10.73
C SER A 47 -24.05 -7.86 9.71
N ASP A 48 -23.21 -6.86 9.99
CA ASP A 48 -22.17 -6.41 9.10
C ASP A 48 -20.96 -7.36 9.15
N ILE A 49 -20.47 -7.74 8.00
CA ILE A 49 -19.28 -8.56 7.88
C ILE A 49 -18.05 -7.65 7.77
N ARG A 50 -17.39 -7.45 8.90
CA ARG A 50 -16.28 -6.51 9.05
C ARG A 50 -15.01 -7.22 9.52
N PHE A 51 -13.93 -7.03 8.76
CA PHE A 51 -12.57 -7.45 9.10
C PHE A 51 -11.76 -6.24 9.54
N VAL A 52 -11.39 -6.19 10.83
CA VAL A 52 -10.63 -5.08 11.40
C VAL A 52 -9.24 -5.56 11.80
N PHE A 53 -8.23 -4.99 11.17
CA PHE A 53 -6.81 -5.29 11.41
C PHE A 53 -6.29 -4.43 12.55
N ARG A 54 -6.39 -4.92 13.80
CA ARG A 54 -6.24 -4.13 15.03
C ARG A 54 -4.80 -3.87 15.47
N ASP A 55 -3.81 -4.50 14.87
CA ASP A 55 -2.40 -4.38 15.27
C ASP A 55 -1.83 -2.97 15.08
N TYR A 56 -2.51 -2.13 14.32
CA TYR A 56 -2.12 -0.76 14.02
C TYR A 56 -3.31 0.20 14.16
N PRO A 57 -3.61 0.66 15.39
CA PRO A 57 -4.82 1.42 15.70
C PRO A 57 -4.92 2.78 14.98
N TYR A 58 -3.81 3.26 14.42
CA TYR A 58 -3.76 4.50 13.63
C TYR A 58 -3.67 4.24 12.12
N GLY A 59 -4.04 3.04 11.67
CA GLY A 59 -3.89 2.63 10.28
C GLY A 59 -2.43 2.43 9.85
N THR A 60 -2.20 2.30 8.56
CA THR A 60 -0.86 2.05 8.00
C THR A 60 -0.03 3.32 7.76
N GLY A 61 -0.51 4.49 8.16
CA GLY A 61 0.21 5.75 8.00
C GLY A 61 0.64 6.04 6.55
N CYS A 62 -0.15 5.67 5.56
CA CYS A 62 0.16 5.75 4.13
C CYS A 62 1.26 4.77 3.65
N LEU A 63 1.70 3.81 4.45
CA LEU A 63 2.68 2.81 4.06
C LEU A 63 1.99 1.60 3.41
N ARG A 64 2.06 1.51 2.08
CA ARG A 64 1.43 0.41 1.31
C ARG A 64 2.03 -0.96 1.63
N SER A 65 3.36 -1.03 1.84
CA SER A 65 4.04 -2.28 2.23
C SER A 65 3.51 -2.80 3.56
N LEU A 66 3.38 -1.95 4.56
CA LEU A 66 2.81 -2.32 5.86
C LEU A 66 1.38 -2.84 5.71
N GLY A 67 0.54 -2.16 4.92
CA GLY A 67 -0.82 -2.62 4.65
C GLY A 67 -0.87 -4.00 4.01
N ARG A 68 0.03 -4.28 3.08
CA ARG A 68 0.16 -5.57 2.40
C ARG A 68 0.61 -6.68 3.36
N ASP A 69 1.62 -6.40 4.18
CA ASP A 69 2.13 -7.38 5.15
C ASP A 69 1.09 -7.76 6.19
N MET A 70 0.34 -6.77 6.71
CA MET A 70 -0.79 -7.01 7.60
C MET A 70 -1.83 -7.93 6.95
N PHE A 71 -2.26 -7.61 5.74
CA PHE A 71 -3.25 -8.40 5.03
C PHE A 71 -2.79 -9.83 4.76
N ARG A 72 -1.53 -10.02 4.33
CA ARG A 72 -0.95 -11.34 4.07
C ARG A 72 -0.88 -12.18 5.33
N THR A 73 -0.51 -11.59 6.46
CA THR A 73 -0.50 -12.29 7.75
C THR A 73 -1.89 -12.88 8.06
N TYR A 74 -2.95 -12.10 7.92
CA TYR A 74 -4.31 -12.58 8.11
C TYR A 74 -4.75 -13.60 7.05
N LEU A 75 -4.34 -13.40 5.82
CA LEU A 75 -4.66 -14.33 4.73
C LEU A 75 -4.07 -15.73 4.96
N TYR A 76 -2.83 -15.79 5.45
CA TYR A 76 -2.14 -17.05 5.76
C TYR A 76 -2.57 -17.68 7.08
N SER A 77 -3.04 -16.90 8.04
CA SER A 77 -3.59 -17.43 9.31
C SER A 77 -4.93 -18.14 9.12
N GLY A 78 -5.60 -17.94 7.99
CA GLY A 78 -6.94 -18.47 7.73
C GLY A 78 -8.04 -17.74 8.50
N GLU A 79 -7.73 -16.58 9.10
CA GLU A 79 -8.68 -15.79 9.88
C GLU A 79 -9.71 -15.03 9.02
N ILE A 80 -9.49 -14.95 7.70
CA ILE A 80 -10.50 -14.43 6.78
C ILE A 80 -11.47 -15.58 6.43
N PRO A 81 -12.59 -15.68 7.13
CA PRO A 81 -13.52 -16.77 6.90
C PRO A 81 -14.19 -16.61 5.53
N PHE A 82 -14.56 -17.75 4.96
CA PHE A 82 -15.37 -17.79 3.74
C PHE A 82 -16.80 -17.36 4.06
N VAL A 83 -17.10 -16.09 3.92
CA VAL A 83 -18.41 -15.51 4.19
C VAL A 83 -19.28 -15.44 2.93
N VAL A 84 -18.90 -16.16 1.89
CA VAL A 84 -19.51 -15.99 0.55
C VAL A 84 -20.37 -17.19 0.15
N ASP A 85 -20.63 -18.13 1.07
CA ASP A 85 -21.41 -19.34 0.76
C ASP A 85 -22.86 -19.04 0.30
N GLU A 86 -23.43 -17.93 0.75
CA GLU A 86 -24.78 -17.50 0.35
C GLU A 86 -24.87 -17.01 -1.10
N PHE A 87 -23.73 -16.74 -1.77
CA PHE A 87 -23.71 -16.19 -3.13
C PHE A 87 -23.69 -17.25 -4.22
N PHE A 88 -23.47 -18.50 -3.87
CA PHE A 88 -23.20 -19.57 -4.84
C PHE A 88 -24.40 -20.05 -5.64
N ASN A 89 -25.59 -19.52 -5.35
CA ASN A 89 -26.82 -19.83 -6.09
C ASN A 89 -27.13 -18.76 -7.16
N THR A 90 -26.15 -18.27 -7.88
CA THR A 90 -26.32 -17.29 -8.96
C THR A 90 -25.50 -17.68 -10.17
N GLU A 91 -25.99 -17.38 -11.36
CA GLU A 91 -25.24 -17.59 -12.61
C GLU A 91 -24.20 -16.48 -12.85
N GLU A 92 -24.49 -15.27 -12.35
CA GLU A 92 -23.65 -14.09 -12.54
C GLU A 92 -23.45 -13.33 -11.23
N LEU A 93 -22.20 -12.97 -10.96
CA LEU A 93 -21.80 -12.16 -9.80
C LEU A 93 -20.99 -10.94 -10.25
N GLN A 94 -21.41 -9.76 -9.83
CA GLN A 94 -20.60 -8.56 -9.91
C GLN A 94 -19.83 -8.37 -8.60
N LEU A 95 -18.49 -8.50 -8.66
CA LEU A 95 -17.59 -8.23 -7.56
C LEU A 95 -17.07 -6.79 -7.71
N ARG A 96 -17.55 -5.90 -6.85
CA ARG A 96 -17.18 -4.49 -6.88
C ARG A 96 -16.34 -4.13 -5.66
N LEU A 97 -15.03 -3.95 -5.88
CA LEU A 97 -14.09 -3.52 -4.85
C LEU A 97 -13.97 -2.00 -4.87
N ILE A 98 -14.07 -1.40 -3.72
CA ILE A 98 -14.01 0.05 -3.54
C ILE A 98 -12.86 0.39 -2.60
N THR A 99 -12.00 1.32 -3.01
CA THR A 99 -10.84 1.76 -2.25
C THR A 99 -10.51 3.22 -2.49
N THR A 100 -9.44 3.72 -1.85
CA THR A 100 -8.76 4.95 -2.26
C THR A 100 -7.46 4.60 -2.96
N ALA A 101 -7.09 5.31 -4.02
CA ALA A 101 -5.84 5.06 -4.74
C ALA A 101 -4.60 5.45 -3.91
N PHE A 102 -4.77 6.31 -2.92
CA PHE A 102 -3.70 6.98 -2.18
C PHE A 102 -3.44 6.43 -0.76
N GLY A 103 -4.39 5.69 -0.18
CA GLY A 103 -4.26 5.15 1.18
C GLY A 103 -3.18 4.08 1.29
N GLY A 104 -2.64 3.87 2.49
CA GLY A 104 -1.61 2.84 2.69
C GLY A 104 -2.17 1.42 2.66
N PHE A 105 -3.31 1.15 3.30
CA PHE A 105 -3.91 -0.18 3.35
C PHE A 105 -4.73 -0.48 2.09
N GLY A 106 -5.77 0.29 1.83
CA GLY A 106 -6.72 -0.01 0.75
C GLY A 106 -6.07 -0.12 -0.62
N SER A 107 -5.20 0.85 -0.98
CA SER A 107 -4.49 0.85 -2.27
C SER A 107 -3.50 -0.30 -2.42
N ALA A 108 -2.97 -0.83 -1.31
CA ALA A 108 -2.01 -1.93 -1.33
C ALA A 108 -2.67 -3.31 -1.42
N VAL A 109 -3.87 -3.45 -0.82
CA VAL A 109 -4.50 -4.74 -0.55
C VAL A 109 -5.56 -5.11 -1.59
N VAL A 110 -6.21 -4.12 -2.19
CA VAL A 110 -7.38 -4.34 -3.05
C VAL A 110 -7.16 -5.35 -4.18
N PHE A 111 -5.98 -5.35 -4.78
CA PHE A 111 -5.67 -6.26 -5.88
C PHE A 111 -5.48 -7.70 -5.40
N GLU A 112 -4.77 -7.91 -4.30
CA GLU A 112 -4.59 -9.24 -3.70
C GLU A 112 -5.91 -9.78 -3.17
N LEU A 113 -6.75 -8.91 -2.61
CA LEU A 113 -8.08 -9.27 -2.14
C LEU A 113 -9.00 -9.63 -3.32
N ALA A 114 -8.93 -8.92 -4.45
CA ALA A 114 -9.67 -9.24 -5.66
C ALA A 114 -9.29 -10.63 -6.19
N ASP A 115 -7.99 -10.93 -6.29
CA ASP A 115 -7.49 -12.24 -6.69
C ASP A 115 -7.94 -13.34 -5.73
N PHE A 116 -7.81 -13.09 -4.42
CA PHE A 116 -8.21 -14.03 -3.38
C PHE A 116 -9.71 -14.37 -3.45
N LEU A 117 -10.57 -13.36 -3.49
CA LEU A 117 -12.03 -13.55 -3.55
C LEU A 117 -12.43 -14.26 -4.85
N THR A 118 -11.90 -13.82 -5.98
CA THR A 118 -12.22 -14.40 -7.29
C THR A 118 -11.77 -15.87 -7.37
N ALA A 119 -10.55 -16.17 -6.91
CA ALA A 119 -10.02 -17.54 -6.90
C ALA A 119 -10.87 -18.47 -6.03
N ASN A 120 -11.31 -17.99 -4.89
CA ASN A 120 -12.09 -18.77 -3.95
C ASN A 120 -13.52 -19.00 -4.44
N ILE A 121 -14.17 -17.97 -4.98
CA ILE A 121 -15.49 -18.12 -5.61
C ILE A 121 -15.38 -19.13 -6.77
N PHE A 122 -14.40 -18.97 -7.65
CA PHE A 122 -14.17 -19.89 -8.76
C PHE A 122 -13.97 -21.34 -8.29
N LYS A 123 -13.16 -21.55 -7.25
CA LYS A 123 -12.89 -22.88 -6.69
C LYS A 123 -14.16 -23.53 -6.12
N LYS A 124 -14.94 -22.80 -5.33
CA LYS A 124 -16.15 -23.30 -4.68
C LYS A 124 -17.29 -23.57 -5.66
N THR A 125 -17.39 -22.78 -6.72
CA THR A 125 -18.44 -22.92 -7.75
C THR A 125 -18.00 -23.78 -8.93
N PHE A 126 -16.81 -24.38 -8.87
CA PHE A 126 -16.23 -25.14 -9.98
C PHE A 126 -16.20 -24.37 -11.30
N GLY A 127 -16.11 -23.03 -11.22
CA GLY A 127 -16.10 -22.15 -12.38
C GLY A 127 -17.44 -21.96 -13.07
N GLN A 128 -18.55 -22.31 -12.42
CA GLN A 128 -19.90 -22.19 -12.99
C GLN A 128 -20.48 -20.77 -12.94
N ILE A 129 -19.93 -19.92 -12.09
CA ILE A 129 -20.38 -18.52 -11.95
C ILE A 129 -19.51 -17.61 -12.83
N ALA A 130 -20.16 -16.77 -13.64
CA ALA A 130 -19.50 -15.66 -14.31
C ALA A 130 -19.25 -14.50 -13.30
N ILE A 131 -18.01 -14.07 -13.16
CA ILE A 131 -17.60 -13.01 -12.21
C ILE A 131 -17.15 -11.80 -13.00
N ASP A 132 -17.88 -10.66 -12.88
CA ASP A 132 -17.46 -9.36 -13.38
C ASP A 132 -16.75 -8.59 -12.24
N VAL A 133 -15.43 -8.40 -12.35
CA VAL A 133 -14.61 -7.74 -11.33
C VAL A 133 -14.42 -6.29 -11.68
N GLN A 134 -14.87 -5.40 -10.81
CA GLN A 134 -14.77 -3.95 -10.97
C GLN A 134 -14.08 -3.35 -9.75
N ILE A 135 -13.07 -2.50 -9.98
CA ILE A 135 -12.33 -1.79 -8.94
C ILE A 135 -12.55 -0.30 -9.11
N ILE A 136 -13.14 0.33 -8.10
CA ILE A 136 -13.31 1.78 -8.03
C ILE A 136 -12.35 2.32 -6.99
N ALA A 137 -11.40 3.16 -7.42
CA ALA A 137 -10.44 3.79 -6.55
C ALA A 137 -10.64 5.31 -6.56
N PHE A 138 -11.03 5.87 -5.43
CA PHE A 138 -11.14 7.32 -5.31
C PHE A 138 -9.78 7.99 -5.30
N ASP A 139 -9.66 9.06 -6.09
CA ASP A 139 -8.48 9.91 -6.16
C ASP A 139 -8.33 10.77 -4.89
N VAL A 140 -7.09 11.09 -4.53
CA VAL A 140 -6.78 11.93 -3.37
C VAL A 140 -7.43 13.33 -3.45
N LYS A 141 -7.56 13.89 -4.63
CA LYS A 141 -8.18 15.21 -4.82
C LYS A 141 -9.62 15.27 -4.32
N GLN A 142 -10.30 14.12 -4.28
CA GLN A 142 -11.63 14.03 -3.70
C GLN A 142 -11.64 14.32 -2.19
N PHE A 143 -10.50 14.14 -1.52
CA PHE A 143 -10.33 14.23 -0.07
C PHE A 143 -9.27 15.26 0.34
N GLU A 144 -8.80 16.14 -0.56
CA GLU A 144 -7.76 17.15 -0.28
C GLU A 144 -8.09 18.01 0.94
N TYR A 145 -9.36 18.32 1.15
CA TYR A 145 -9.81 19.11 2.31
C TYR A 145 -9.47 18.43 3.66
N LEU A 146 -9.31 17.11 3.71
CA LEU A 146 -8.89 16.40 4.92
C LEU A 146 -7.39 16.54 5.19
N PHE A 147 -6.60 16.92 4.18
CA PHE A 147 -5.15 16.90 4.21
C PHE A 147 -4.51 18.25 3.87
N ALA A 148 -5.30 19.30 3.66
CA ALA A 148 -4.92 20.59 3.08
C ALA A 148 -3.71 21.27 3.74
N ASN A 149 -3.37 20.93 4.99
CA ASN A 149 -2.29 21.56 5.75
C ASN A 149 -1.05 20.66 5.93
N ASN A 150 -0.92 19.57 5.16
CA ASN A 150 0.17 18.62 5.34
C ASN A 150 0.83 18.21 4.02
N GLU A 151 1.88 18.95 3.63
CA GLU A 151 2.65 18.71 2.39
C GLU A 151 3.25 17.28 2.32
N ALA A 152 3.73 16.77 3.46
CA ALA A 152 4.33 15.44 3.51
C ALA A 152 3.29 14.36 3.20
N LEU A 153 2.09 14.51 3.74
CA LEU A 153 0.98 13.59 3.49
C LEU A 153 0.51 13.68 2.03
N SER A 154 0.43 14.88 1.47
CA SER A 154 0.09 15.10 0.05
C SER A 154 1.09 14.41 -0.89
N SER A 155 2.39 14.50 -0.59
CA SER A 155 3.44 13.81 -1.36
C SER A 155 3.31 12.29 -1.28
N ALA A 156 3.04 11.74 -0.09
CA ALA A 156 2.84 10.30 0.09
C ALA A 156 1.61 9.79 -0.68
N HIS A 157 0.53 10.56 -0.66
CA HIS A 157 -0.69 10.23 -1.39
C HIS A 157 -0.46 10.21 -2.91
N SER A 158 0.29 11.17 -3.45
CA SER A 158 0.65 11.20 -4.87
C SER A 158 1.49 9.98 -5.26
N ILE A 159 2.48 9.61 -4.43
CA ILE A 159 3.32 8.43 -4.65
C ILE A 159 2.47 7.16 -4.61
N ASN A 160 1.63 7.00 -3.60
CA ASN A 160 0.77 5.83 -3.47
C ASN A 160 -0.18 5.68 -4.65
N THR A 161 -0.72 6.80 -5.16
CA THR A 161 -1.59 6.80 -6.35
C THR A 161 -0.84 6.31 -7.58
N LEU A 162 0.39 6.79 -7.81
CA LEU A 162 1.23 6.32 -8.91
C LEU A 162 1.56 4.82 -8.77
N ASP A 163 1.97 4.39 -7.58
CA ASP A 163 2.30 2.99 -7.33
C ASP A 163 1.08 2.09 -7.50
N PHE A 164 -0.11 2.56 -7.12
CA PHE A 164 -1.36 1.87 -7.34
C PHE A 164 -1.67 1.67 -8.83
N ILE A 165 -1.56 2.71 -9.63
CA ILE A 165 -1.79 2.66 -11.07
C ILE A 165 -0.77 1.75 -11.77
N ASN A 166 0.51 1.89 -11.40
CA ASN A 166 1.58 1.07 -11.96
C ASN A 166 1.42 -0.42 -11.58
N GLU A 167 1.02 -0.73 -10.35
CA GLU A 167 0.73 -2.09 -9.92
C GLU A 167 -0.43 -2.70 -10.72
N TYR A 168 -1.51 -1.96 -10.92
CA TYR A 168 -2.61 -2.42 -11.77
C TYR A 168 -2.14 -2.76 -13.18
N ALA A 169 -1.42 -1.84 -13.82
CA ALA A 169 -0.88 -2.04 -15.18
C ALA A 169 0.05 -3.26 -15.24
N PHE A 170 0.93 -3.43 -14.24
CA PHE A 170 1.82 -4.58 -14.13
C PHE A 170 1.04 -5.90 -14.01
N ARG A 171 0.04 -5.96 -13.13
CA ARG A 171 -0.79 -7.17 -12.94
C ARG A 171 -1.56 -7.53 -14.22
N CYS A 172 -2.11 -6.55 -14.92
CA CYS A 172 -2.74 -6.75 -16.22
C CYS A 172 -1.75 -7.34 -17.26
N SER A 173 -0.49 -6.86 -17.28
CA SER A 173 0.53 -7.35 -18.20
C SER A 173 0.96 -8.80 -17.94
N LYS A 174 0.89 -9.25 -16.69
CA LYS A 174 1.26 -10.63 -16.27
C LYS A 174 0.21 -11.69 -16.66
N ARG A 175 -0.97 -11.28 -17.14
CA ARG A 175 -2.05 -12.19 -17.55
C ARG A 175 -2.34 -13.26 -16.50
N THR A 176 -2.51 -12.86 -15.24
CA THR A 176 -2.93 -13.80 -14.20
C THR A 176 -4.31 -14.34 -14.50
N LYS A 177 -4.61 -15.56 -14.04
CA LYS A 177 -5.86 -16.25 -14.36
C LYS A 177 -7.13 -15.46 -14.01
N PHE A 178 -7.07 -14.65 -12.96
CA PHE A 178 -8.23 -13.93 -12.42
C PHE A 178 -8.17 -12.43 -12.69
N PHE A 179 -7.00 -11.82 -12.61
CA PHE A 179 -6.81 -10.39 -12.68
C PHE A 179 -7.10 -9.72 -14.04
N PRO A 180 -6.81 -10.34 -15.21
CA PRO A 180 -7.10 -9.72 -16.51
C PRO A 180 -8.57 -9.42 -16.77
N GLN A 181 -9.47 -9.99 -15.98
CA GLN A 181 -10.92 -9.74 -16.07
C GLN A 181 -11.34 -8.50 -15.26
N SER A 182 -10.45 -7.93 -14.44
CA SER A 182 -10.78 -6.76 -13.64
C SER A 182 -10.78 -5.49 -14.49
N LYS A 183 -11.72 -4.60 -14.18
CA LYS A 183 -11.80 -3.24 -14.73
C LYS A 183 -11.47 -2.25 -13.63
N LEU A 184 -10.56 -1.32 -13.87
CA LEU A 184 -10.21 -0.25 -12.93
C LEU A 184 -10.83 1.07 -13.39
N CYS A 185 -11.45 1.77 -12.46
CA CYS A 185 -11.82 3.16 -12.57
C CYS A 185 -11.15 3.95 -11.43
N VAL A 186 -10.30 4.91 -11.76
CA VAL A 186 -9.83 5.90 -10.79
C VAL A 186 -10.83 7.05 -10.83
N ALA A 187 -11.67 7.15 -9.80
CA ALA A 187 -12.79 8.05 -9.76
C ALA A 187 -12.42 9.39 -9.10
N ARG A 188 -12.74 10.46 -9.80
CA ARG A 188 -12.75 11.83 -9.27
C ARG A 188 -14.12 12.41 -9.55
N VAL A 189 -14.88 12.70 -8.52
CA VAL A 189 -16.23 13.24 -8.65
C VAL A 189 -16.17 14.74 -8.46
N LEU A 190 -16.38 15.47 -9.55
CA LEU A 190 -16.36 16.93 -9.51
C LEU A 190 -17.67 17.45 -8.90
N ASN A 191 -17.55 18.47 -8.07
CA ASN A 191 -18.66 19.23 -7.45
C ASN A 191 -19.58 18.45 -6.49
N GLU A 192 -19.19 17.26 -6.05
CA GLU A 192 -19.94 16.51 -5.04
C GLU A 192 -19.35 16.68 -3.64
N GLU A 193 -20.19 16.90 -2.67
CA GLU A 193 -19.79 16.85 -1.27
C GLU A 193 -19.43 15.41 -0.85
N TYR A 194 -18.43 15.25 0.00
CA TYR A 194 -17.98 13.95 0.52
C TYR A 194 -19.12 13.01 0.96
N LYS A 195 -20.14 13.53 1.61
CA LYS A 195 -21.29 12.74 2.10
C LYS A 195 -22.16 12.14 1.00
N GLU A 196 -22.07 12.61 -0.24
CA GLU A 196 -22.85 12.12 -1.37
C GLU A 196 -22.06 11.12 -2.24
N LEU A 197 -20.74 10.96 -2.01
CA LEU A 197 -19.90 10.06 -2.82
C LEU A 197 -20.36 8.60 -2.83
N TYR A 198 -21.04 8.14 -1.78
CA TYR A 198 -21.56 6.79 -1.72
C TYR A 198 -22.55 6.47 -2.85
N LYS A 199 -23.23 7.47 -3.42
CA LYS A 199 -24.12 7.30 -4.55
C LYS A 199 -23.41 6.83 -5.82
N PHE A 200 -22.13 7.20 -6.00
CA PHE A 200 -21.33 6.83 -7.16
C PHE A 200 -20.89 5.36 -7.14
N ILE A 201 -20.85 4.75 -5.98
CA ILE A 201 -20.36 3.37 -5.82
C ILE A 201 -21.28 2.37 -6.56
N ASP A 202 -22.55 2.66 -6.69
CA ASP A 202 -23.53 1.76 -7.33
C ASP A 202 -23.86 2.11 -8.78
N LEU A 203 -23.34 3.21 -9.29
CA LEU A 203 -23.58 3.59 -10.68
C LEU A 203 -23.01 2.53 -11.65
N PRO A 204 -23.60 2.38 -12.86
CA PRO A 204 -23.00 1.58 -13.90
C PRO A 204 -21.54 1.99 -14.14
N PHE A 205 -20.64 1.02 -14.26
CA PHE A 205 -19.19 1.27 -14.33
C PHE A 205 -18.79 2.21 -15.49
N ASN A 206 -19.54 2.14 -16.59
CA ASN A 206 -19.31 3.00 -17.77
C ASN A 206 -19.81 4.44 -17.59
N THR A 207 -20.56 4.75 -16.56
CA THR A 207 -21.02 6.12 -16.24
C THR A 207 -20.13 6.81 -15.19
N VAL A 208 -19.24 6.06 -14.55
CA VAL A 208 -18.25 6.63 -13.66
C VAL A 208 -17.14 7.25 -14.51
N GLU A 209 -16.90 8.54 -14.35
CA GLU A 209 -15.85 9.22 -15.07
C GLU A 209 -14.49 8.60 -14.74
N GLN A 210 -13.78 8.17 -15.79
CA GLN A 210 -12.43 7.64 -15.68
C GLN A 210 -11.43 8.76 -15.90
N TYR A 211 -10.50 8.93 -14.97
CA TYR A 211 -9.43 9.92 -15.10
C TYR A 211 -8.10 9.21 -15.28
N ASP A 212 -7.37 9.59 -16.30
CA ASP A 212 -5.95 9.26 -16.40
C ASP A 212 -5.15 10.26 -15.57
N VAL A 213 -5.00 9.94 -14.31
CA VAL A 213 -4.29 10.80 -13.35
C VAL A 213 -2.79 10.53 -13.32
N LYS A 214 -2.30 9.53 -14.07
CA LYS A 214 -0.89 9.09 -14.00
C LYS A 214 0.08 10.23 -14.29
N GLU A 215 -0.08 10.91 -15.42
CA GLU A 215 0.80 12.01 -15.84
C GLU A 215 0.76 13.18 -14.85
N GLU A 216 -0.40 13.46 -14.27
CA GLU A 216 -0.56 14.52 -13.26
C GLU A 216 0.27 14.22 -12.01
N TYR A 217 0.18 12.96 -11.49
CA TYR A 217 0.93 12.58 -10.32
C TYR A 217 2.42 12.38 -10.60
N GLU A 218 2.82 11.95 -11.77
CA GLU A 218 4.23 11.91 -12.17
C GLU A 218 4.87 13.30 -12.10
N LYS A 219 4.16 14.33 -12.56
CA LYS A 219 4.63 15.73 -12.47
C LYS A 219 4.64 16.29 -11.04
N SER A 220 3.75 15.82 -10.17
CA SER A 220 3.63 16.30 -8.79
C SER A 220 4.68 15.72 -7.84
N VAL A 221 5.25 14.56 -8.18
CA VAL A 221 6.30 13.92 -7.36
C VAL A 221 7.63 14.60 -7.62
N LYS A 222 7.94 15.62 -6.79
CA LYS A 222 9.26 16.27 -6.83
C LYS A 222 10.36 15.29 -6.43
N ILE A 223 11.40 15.22 -7.24
CA ILE A 223 12.59 14.43 -6.96
C ILE A 223 13.33 15.05 -5.74
N ASP A 224 13.64 14.24 -4.75
CA ASP A 224 14.53 14.62 -3.66
C ASP A 224 15.98 14.44 -4.16
N GLU A 225 16.84 15.43 -3.98
CA GLU A 225 18.24 15.39 -4.46
C GLU A 225 19.13 14.44 -3.65
N ARG A 226 18.59 13.79 -2.61
CA ARG A 226 19.34 12.85 -1.78
C ARG A 226 19.36 11.47 -2.39
N ASP A 227 20.57 11.01 -2.76
CA ASP A 227 20.76 9.77 -3.51
C ASP A 227 20.72 8.51 -2.64
N VAL A 228 20.93 8.64 -1.33
CA VAL A 228 21.04 7.52 -0.39
C VAL A 228 19.97 7.59 0.69
N PHE A 229 19.27 6.49 0.91
CA PHE A 229 18.42 6.29 2.07
C PHE A 229 19.09 5.30 3.03
N ILE A 230 19.12 5.61 4.33
CA ILE A 230 19.64 4.69 5.36
C ILE A 230 18.50 4.28 6.29
N SER A 231 18.24 2.97 6.30
CA SER A 231 17.30 2.30 7.21
C SER A 231 18.07 1.64 8.37
N TYR A 232 17.61 1.82 9.58
CA TYR A 232 18.25 1.29 10.78
C TYR A 232 17.28 1.22 11.96
N SER A 233 17.61 0.44 12.99
CA SER A 233 16.92 0.49 14.28
C SER A 233 17.39 1.69 15.11
N SER A 234 16.52 2.32 15.89
CA SER A 234 16.90 3.41 16.81
C SER A 234 17.99 3.02 17.81
N VAL A 235 18.07 1.75 18.17
CA VAL A 235 19.14 1.24 19.02
C VAL A 235 20.51 1.39 18.35
N ASP A 236 20.54 1.38 17.02
CA ASP A 236 21.79 1.45 16.21
C ASP A 236 22.09 2.89 15.74
N GLN A 237 21.41 3.90 16.32
CA GLN A 237 21.52 5.32 15.93
C GLN A 237 22.97 5.82 15.83
N GLN A 238 23.83 5.47 16.79
CA GLN A 238 25.22 5.93 16.80
C GLN A 238 25.98 5.46 15.56
N ILE A 239 25.78 4.24 15.14
CA ILE A 239 26.43 3.65 13.95
C ILE A 239 25.87 4.33 12.69
N ALA A 240 24.54 4.52 12.64
CA ALA A 240 23.90 5.21 11.54
C ALA A 240 24.43 6.65 11.37
N ASP A 241 24.58 7.40 12.47
CA ASP A 241 25.08 8.77 12.46
C ASP A 241 26.55 8.84 11.97
N LEU A 242 27.37 7.89 12.37
CA LEU A 242 28.76 7.80 11.89
C LEU A 242 28.81 7.55 10.38
N LEU A 243 27.96 6.64 9.87
CA LEU A 243 27.86 6.35 8.44
C LEU A 243 27.39 7.58 7.66
N VAL A 244 26.33 8.24 8.14
CA VAL A 244 25.80 9.50 7.55
C VAL A 244 26.90 10.56 7.46
N LYS A 245 27.61 10.81 8.58
CA LYS A 245 28.70 11.80 8.62
C LYS A 245 29.76 11.49 7.59
N ARG A 246 30.10 10.23 7.43
CA ARG A 246 31.12 9.80 6.48
C ARG A 246 30.67 9.92 5.03
N LEU A 247 29.47 9.53 4.69
CA LEU A 247 28.90 9.70 3.35
C LEU A 247 28.79 11.19 2.98
N ARG A 248 28.26 12.01 3.89
CA ARG A 248 28.14 13.47 3.68
C ARG A 248 29.50 14.16 3.53
N SER A 249 30.55 13.69 4.21
CA SER A 249 31.90 14.24 4.04
C SER A 249 32.50 14.00 2.64
N LYS A 250 31.91 13.09 1.87
CA LYS A 250 32.24 12.82 0.46
C LYS A 250 31.26 13.46 -0.54
N GLY A 251 30.39 14.37 -0.06
CA GLY A 251 29.42 15.07 -0.90
C GLY A 251 28.19 14.25 -1.29
N ILE A 252 27.98 13.09 -0.64
CA ILE A 252 26.82 12.23 -0.92
C ILE A 252 25.60 12.73 -0.14
N GLY A 253 24.50 12.97 -0.83
CA GLY A 253 23.21 13.33 -0.24
C GLY A 253 22.58 12.11 0.47
N VAL A 254 22.37 12.21 1.79
CA VAL A 254 21.85 11.10 2.61
C VAL A 254 20.60 11.49 3.33
N TRP A 255 19.57 10.66 3.20
CA TRP A 255 18.37 10.71 4.00
C TRP A 255 18.41 9.62 5.08
N ILE A 256 18.04 9.99 6.30
CA ILE A 256 17.96 9.09 7.46
C ILE A 256 16.73 9.45 8.28
N ALA A 257 15.95 8.45 8.70
CA ALA A 257 14.82 8.65 9.59
C ALA A 257 15.23 8.42 11.04
N SER A 258 14.89 9.36 11.93
CA SER A 258 14.88 9.06 13.37
C SER A 258 13.60 8.30 13.72
N ASP A 259 13.62 7.46 14.77
CA ASP A 259 12.43 6.69 15.18
C ASP A 259 11.23 7.57 15.58
N SER A 260 11.50 8.79 16.05
CA SER A 260 10.46 9.78 16.33
C SER A 260 9.70 10.26 15.09
N MET A 261 10.24 10.00 13.89
CA MET A 261 9.65 10.39 12.60
C MET A 261 8.91 9.25 11.89
N LYS A 262 8.90 8.03 12.46
CA LYS A 262 8.40 6.82 11.78
C LYS A 262 6.88 6.64 11.86
N SER A 263 6.16 7.50 12.57
CA SER A 263 4.70 7.44 12.71
C SER A 263 4.02 8.77 12.36
N GLY A 264 2.77 8.71 11.94
CA GLY A 264 1.95 9.88 11.63
C GLY A 264 2.36 10.61 10.34
N PRO A 265 2.36 11.95 10.33
CA PRO A 265 2.58 12.75 9.11
C PRO A 265 3.96 12.57 8.47
N TYR A 266 4.93 11.99 9.18
CA TYR A 266 6.29 11.75 8.67
C TYR A 266 6.41 10.50 7.79
N ALA A 267 5.45 9.58 7.84
CA ALA A 267 5.46 8.38 7.00
C ALA A 267 5.54 8.72 5.50
N GLY A 268 4.89 9.80 5.09
CA GLY A 268 4.96 10.29 3.73
C GLY A 268 6.35 10.74 3.29
N GLN A 269 7.13 11.34 4.19
CA GLN A 269 8.51 11.74 3.90
C GLN A 269 9.41 10.51 3.71
N ILE A 270 9.20 9.46 4.50
CA ILE A 270 9.94 8.19 4.38
C ILE A 270 9.67 7.55 3.02
N VAL A 271 8.39 7.40 2.64
CA VAL A 271 8.01 6.82 1.34
C VAL A 271 8.63 7.61 0.19
N LYS A 272 8.54 8.94 0.24
CA LYS A 272 9.14 9.82 -0.76
C LYS A 272 10.65 9.68 -0.81
N ALA A 273 11.33 9.64 0.32
CA ALA A 273 12.78 9.52 0.39
C ALA A 273 13.27 8.16 -0.17
N ILE A 274 12.57 7.06 0.16
CA ILE A 274 12.87 5.74 -0.41
C ILE A 274 12.62 5.74 -1.92
N ARG A 275 11.53 6.37 -2.39
CA ARG A 275 11.22 6.42 -3.82
C ARG A 275 12.29 7.13 -4.63
N ASN A 276 12.88 8.19 -4.09
CA ASN A 276 13.84 9.02 -4.80
C ASN A 276 15.29 8.54 -4.64
N ALA A 277 15.57 7.69 -3.65
CA ALA A 277 16.91 7.17 -3.45
C ALA A 277 17.34 6.24 -4.58
N LYS A 278 18.59 6.35 -4.99
CA LYS A 278 19.27 5.43 -5.91
C LYS A 278 19.85 4.23 -5.17
N VAL A 279 20.29 4.47 -3.95
CA VAL A 279 20.88 3.44 -3.06
C VAL A 279 20.11 3.41 -1.76
N PHE A 280 19.61 2.24 -1.39
CA PHE A 280 18.98 1.97 -0.11
C PHE A 280 19.96 1.16 0.75
N ILE A 281 20.49 1.77 1.81
CA ILE A 281 21.36 1.10 2.77
C ILE A 281 20.50 0.66 3.95
N VAL A 282 20.62 -0.61 4.34
CA VAL A 282 20.03 -1.10 5.60
C VAL A 282 21.12 -1.57 6.54
N ILE A 283 21.12 -1.04 7.76
CA ILE A 283 22.02 -1.48 8.84
C ILE A 283 21.34 -2.67 9.52
N LEU A 284 21.94 -3.86 9.35
CA LEU A 284 21.43 -5.11 9.88
C LEU A 284 22.05 -5.44 11.23
N SER A 285 21.17 -5.53 12.22
CA SER A 285 21.44 -5.95 13.59
C SER A 285 20.28 -6.82 14.09
N LYS A 286 20.44 -7.44 15.26
CA LYS A 286 19.34 -8.14 15.93
C LYS A 286 18.15 -7.21 16.22
N ASN A 287 18.43 -5.91 16.40
CA ASN A 287 17.39 -4.91 16.66
C ASN A 287 16.66 -4.51 15.37
N SER A 288 17.40 -4.28 14.29
CA SER A 288 16.81 -3.87 13.01
C SER A 288 15.94 -4.96 12.41
N ILE A 289 16.31 -6.22 12.51
CA ILE A 289 15.54 -7.38 12.04
C ILE A 289 14.18 -7.48 12.74
N ARG A 290 14.14 -7.14 14.04
CA ARG A 290 12.91 -7.16 14.83
C ARG A 290 12.07 -5.90 14.68
N SER A 291 12.60 -4.85 14.03
CA SER A 291 11.90 -3.58 13.86
C SER A 291 10.85 -3.67 12.74
N PRO A 292 9.55 -3.52 13.02
CA PRO A 292 8.53 -3.47 11.99
C PRO A 292 8.75 -2.33 10.98
N HIS A 293 9.31 -1.21 11.45
CA HIS A 293 9.62 -0.06 10.61
C HIS A 293 10.71 -0.37 9.59
N VAL A 294 11.82 -0.98 10.03
CA VAL A 294 12.91 -1.39 9.14
C VAL A 294 12.42 -2.39 8.10
N ARG A 295 11.62 -3.40 8.51
CA ARG A 295 11.00 -4.35 7.58
C ARG A 295 10.14 -3.65 6.53
N THR A 296 9.33 -2.69 6.95
CA THR A 296 8.48 -1.90 6.05
C THR A 296 9.31 -1.09 5.05
N GLU A 297 10.40 -0.46 5.50
CA GLU A 297 11.30 0.29 4.65
C GLU A 297 12.02 -0.60 3.63
N ILE A 298 12.48 -1.79 4.06
CA ILE A 298 13.07 -2.80 3.19
C ILE A 298 12.06 -3.24 2.11
N ASN A 299 10.82 -3.54 2.49
CA ASN A 299 9.79 -3.94 1.53
C ASN A 299 9.47 -2.84 0.51
N ASN A 300 9.48 -1.57 0.93
CA ASN A 300 9.35 -0.45 0.00
C ASN A 300 10.54 -0.36 -0.96
N ALA A 301 11.75 -0.60 -0.48
CA ALA A 301 12.95 -0.62 -1.31
C ALA A 301 12.94 -1.78 -2.32
N PHE A 302 12.49 -2.98 -1.91
CA PHE A 302 12.36 -4.13 -2.81
C PHE A 302 11.48 -3.86 -4.01
N ASN A 303 10.37 -3.14 -3.82
CA ASN A 303 9.48 -2.77 -4.91
C ASN A 303 10.17 -1.86 -5.96
N ARG A 304 11.33 -1.28 -5.62
CA ARG A 304 12.09 -0.36 -6.45
C ARG A 304 13.35 -0.95 -7.09
N ILE A 305 13.72 -2.19 -6.75
CA ILE A 305 14.90 -2.84 -7.36
C ILE A 305 14.72 -2.94 -8.88
N ASN A 306 13.53 -3.26 -9.35
CA ASN A 306 13.22 -3.31 -10.78
C ASN A 306 13.26 -1.94 -11.47
N ASP A 307 13.20 -0.85 -10.71
CA ASP A 307 13.33 0.54 -11.19
C ASP A 307 14.79 1.04 -11.13
N GLY A 308 15.75 0.16 -10.82
CA GLY A 308 17.17 0.50 -10.77
C GLY A 308 17.70 0.95 -9.40
N MET A 309 16.89 0.85 -8.32
CA MET A 309 17.40 1.07 -6.97
C MET A 309 18.36 -0.06 -6.57
N VAL A 310 19.48 0.28 -5.97
CA VAL A 310 20.38 -0.69 -5.38
C VAL A 310 20.14 -0.83 -3.88
N LEU A 311 19.79 -2.04 -3.43
CA LEU A 311 19.66 -2.37 -2.02
C LEU A 311 20.99 -2.89 -1.49
N MET A 312 21.53 -2.23 -0.46
CA MET A 312 22.83 -2.53 0.14
C MET A 312 22.66 -2.84 1.63
N PRO A 313 22.60 -4.10 2.02
CA PRO A 313 22.62 -4.48 3.43
C PRO A 313 24.01 -4.36 4.02
N ILE A 314 24.12 -3.79 5.21
CA ILE A 314 25.34 -3.65 5.97
C ILE A 314 25.20 -4.38 7.29
N LEU A 315 25.90 -5.47 7.46
CA LEU A 315 25.85 -6.30 8.65
C LEU A 315 26.79 -5.74 9.72
N ILE A 316 26.25 -5.36 10.88
CA ILE A 316 27.05 -4.86 12.01
C ILE A 316 27.24 -5.89 13.12
N GLU A 317 26.46 -6.95 13.13
CA GLU A 317 26.58 -8.11 14.01
C GLU A 317 26.12 -9.39 13.30
N ASP A 318 26.58 -10.56 13.76
CA ASP A 318 26.12 -11.83 13.18
C ASP A 318 24.63 -12.03 13.45
N THR A 319 23.86 -11.94 12.39
CA THR A 319 22.42 -12.09 12.41
C THR A 319 21.95 -12.69 11.10
N VAL A 320 20.89 -13.50 11.16
CA VAL A 320 20.29 -14.16 10.01
C VAL A 320 18.92 -13.54 9.79
N LEU A 321 18.59 -13.22 8.55
CA LEU A 321 17.25 -12.80 8.14
C LEU A 321 16.53 -14.03 7.61
N ASP A 322 15.85 -14.76 8.49
CA ASP A 322 15.15 -16.00 8.14
C ASP A 322 13.97 -15.79 7.17
N ASP A 323 13.41 -14.57 7.13
CA ASP A 323 12.20 -14.24 6.38
C ASP A 323 12.45 -13.46 5.07
N ILE A 324 13.70 -13.19 4.69
CA ILE A 324 14.03 -12.42 3.49
C ILE A 324 14.91 -13.27 2.57
N GLU A 325 14.26 -14.13 1.79
CA GLU A 325 14.90 -15.11 0.91
C GLU A 325 15.78 -14.53 -0.23
N MET A 326 15.89 -13.21 -0.39
CA MET A 326 16.47 -12.60 -1.60
C MET A 326 17.57 -11.54 -1.35
N ILE A 327 18.13 -11.44 -0.16
CA ILE A 327 19.24 -10.51 0.07
C ILE A 327 20.58 -11.26 0.03
N GLU A 328 21.35 -11.06 -1.04
CA GLU A 328 22.77 -11.41 -1.02
C GLU A 328 23.51 -10.49 -0.04
N TYR A 329 24.03 -11.05 1.03
CA TYR A 329 24.76 -10.30 2.04
C TYR A 329 26.18 -10.02 1.56
N SER A 330 26.56 -8.75 1.44
CA SER A 330 27.97 -8.37 1.40
C SER A 330 28.39 -7.86 2.78
N LYS A 331 29.34 -8.55 3.43
CA LYS A 331 30.02 -8.02 4.62
C LYS A 331 30.93 -6.88 4.17
N VAL A 332 30.45 -5.66 4.28
CA VAL A 332 31.23 -4.47 3.93
C VAL A 332 31.64 -3.77 5.23
N ASP A 333 32.93 -3.50 5.41
CA ASP A 333 33.37 -2.68 6.51
C ASP A 333 32.79 -1.26 6.38
N LEU A 334 31.96 -0.89 7.33
CA LEU A 334 31.24 0.40 7.42
C LEU A 334 32.19 1.61 7.29
N PHE A 335 33.45 1.42 7.64
CA PHE A 335 34.46 2.46 7.66
C PHE A 335 35.47 2.35 6.51
N SER A 336 35.28 1.37 5.63
CA SER A 336 36.20 1.20 4.50
C SER A 336 36.00 2.29 3.44
N ASN A 337 37.07 2.69 2.79
CA ASN A 337 36.96 3.54 1.61
C ASN A 337 36.27 2.83 0.45
N GLN A 338 36.26 1.50 0.45
CA GLN A 338 35.58 0.68 -0.54
C GLN A 338 34.07 0.91 -0.52
N LEU A 339 33.44 0.93 0.66
CA LEU A 339 32.00 1.25 0.77
C LEU A 339 31.68 2.60 0.13
N LEU A 340 32.45 3.63 0.48
CA LEU A 340 32.25 4.99 -0.03
C LEU A 340 32.43 5.08 -1.54
N CYS A 341 33.43 4.40 -2.09
CA CYS A 341 33.66 4.33 -3.53
C CYS A 341 32.54 3.58 -4.24
N THR A 342 32.07 2.46 -3.67
CA THR A 342 30.97 1.69 -4.21
C THR A 342 29.69 2.52 -4.25
N VAL A 343 29.30 3.16 -3.15
CA VAL A 343 28.10 4.02 -3.11
C VAL A 343 28.20 5.15 -4.13
N LYS A 344 29.37 5.81 -4.21
CA LYS A 344 29.59 6.89 -5.18
C LYS A 344 29.48 6.40 -6.62
N SER A 345 30.09 5.28 -6.95
CA SER A 345 29.97 4.66 -8.28
C SER A 345 28.54 4.31 -8.65
N LEU A 346 27.74 3.77 -7.72
CA LEU A 346 26.34 3.45 -7.94
C LEU A 346 25.47 4.69 -8.19
N ILE A 347 25.78 5.82 -7.55
CA ILE A 347 25.09 7.08 -7.76
C ILE A 347 25.41 7.68 -9.13
N GLU A 348 26.65 7.53 -9.59
CA GLU A 348 27.16 8.11 -10.85
C GLU A 348 26.84 7.24 -12.08
N GLN A 349 26.49 5.98 -11.92
CA GLN A 349 26.02 5.12 -13.01
C GLN A 349 24.62 5.56 -13.46
N LYS A 350 24.57 6.36 -14.52
CA LYS A 350 23.34 6.74 -15.24
C LYS A 350 23.30 6.10 -16.61
#